data_45e13a1731682d9a1701c28ff30309ae
#
_entry.id   45e13a1731682d9a1701c28ff30309ae
#
_cell.length_a   1.000
_cell.length_b   1.000
_cell.length_c   1.000
_cell.angle_alpha   90.00
_cell.angle_beta   90.00
_cell.angle_gamma   90.00
#
_symmetry.space_group_name_H-M   'P 1'
#
loop_
_entity.id
_entity.type
_entity.pdbx_description
1 polymer ?
#
loop_
_entity_poly.entity_id
_entity_poly.type
_entity_poly.pdbx_seq_one_letter_code
_entity_poly.pdbx_strand_id
1 'polypeptide(L)'
;YLNKEDANAHDILLCVKDGEKQATPIGRGRGYRYGLPNQEYYFKSQEEMKKLFADLPEAIINIQEIVDKVEGYSLYRDVLLPKFEIPDEFMVPEDEEDGGVRGENKYLRHLTMEGAKRRYGEITESIQERLDFELMTISNSGYPGYFLIVQDFIAEARKMDVSVGPGRGSAAGSAVAYCLGITNIDPIKYDLLFERFLNPDRVSM
;
A
#
# COMPACT_ATOMS: atom_id res chain seq x y z
N TYR A 1 -9.05 -21.54 -8.34
CA TYR A 1 -10.36 -21.24 -8.92
C TYR A 1 -11.46 -22.00 -8.19
N LEU A 2 -12.73 -21.54 -8.34
CA LEU A 2 -13.84 -22.10 -7.55
C LEU A 2 -14.41 -23.38 -8.14
N ASN A 3 -14.76 -23.38 -9.42
CA ASN A 3 -15.37 -24.53 -10.07
C ASN A 3 -14.40 -25.17 -11.05
N LYS A 4 -14.52 -26.48 -11.26
CA LYS A 4 -13.62 -27.23 -12.17
C LYS A 4 -13.61 -26.67 -13.60
N GLU A 5 -14.75 -26.17 -14.05
CA GLU A 5 -14.96 -25.56 -15.36
C GLU A 5 -14.18 -24.26 -15.55
N ASP A 6 -13.83 -23.58 -14.45
CA ASP A 6 -13.05 -22.33 -14.47
C ASP A 6 -11.55 -22.53 -14.80
N ALA A 7 -11.10 -23.78 -14.91
CA ALA A 7 -9.70 -24.13 -15.16
C ALA A 7 -9.13 -23.45 -16.41
N ASN A 8 -9.92 -23.39 -17.49
CA ASN A 8 -9.49 -22.75 -18.74
C ASN A 8 -9.40 -21.22 -18.60
N ALA A 9 -10.37 -20.60 -17.94
CA ALA A 9 -10.36 -19.16 -17.68
C ALA A 9 -9.15 -18.75 -16.80
N HIS A 10 -8.84 -19.59 -15.79
CA HIS A 10 -7.67 -19.40 -14.94
C HIS A 10 -6.35 -19.54 -15.73
N ASP A 11 -6.25 -20.52 -16.63
CA ASP A 11 -5.08 -20.70 -17.49
C ASP A 11 -4.86 -19.51 -18.44
N ILE A 12 -5.95 -18.95 -19.00
CA ILE A 12 -5.89 -17.73 -19.81
C ILE A 12 -5.39 -16.54 -18.96
N LEU A 13 -5.88 -16.41 -17.72
CA LEU A 13 -5.44 -15.33 -16.80
C LEU A 13 -3.93 -15.43 -16.48
N LEU A 14 -3.40 -16.65 -16.31
CA LEU A 14 -1.96 -16.86 -16.14
C LEU A 14 -1.17 -16.43 -17.39
N CYS A 15 -1.68 -16.75 -18.59
CA CYS A 15 -1.07 -16.29 -19.84
C CYS A 15 -1.06 -14.76 -19.96
N VAL A 16 -2.16 -14.09 -19.62
CA VAL A 16 -2.25 -12.62 -19.63
C VAL A 16 -1.25 -12.00 -18.66
N LYS A 17 -1.15 -12.57 -17.44
CA LYS A 17 -0.19 -12.11 -16.42
C LYS A 17 1.26 -12.17 -16.91
N ASP A 18 1.64 -13.24 -17.59
CA ASP A 18 3.03 -13.50 -17.95
C ASP A 18 3.36 -13.07 -19.41
N GLY A 19 2.38 -12.52 -20.15
CA GLY A 19 2.54 -12.12 -21.55
C GLY A 19 2.73 -13.29 -22.53
N GLU A 20 2.24 -14.50 -22.14
CA GLU A 20 2.42 -15.73 -22.89
C GLU A 20 1.18 -16.11 -23.70
N LYS A 21 1.37 -17.00 -24.67
CA LYS A 21 0.25 -17.58 -25.44
C LYS A 21 -0.18 -18.90 -24.82
N GLN A 22 -1.49 -19.15 -24.78
CA GLN A 22 -2.03 -20.41 -24.26
C GLN A 22 -1.50 -21.64 -25.03
N ALA A 23 -1.17 -21.49 -26.32
CA ALA A 23 -0.57 -22.55 -27.14
C ALA A 23 0.87 -22.89 -26.72
N THR A 24 1.57 -22.04 -25.97
CA THR A 24 2.90 -22.36 -25.43
C THR A 24 2.76 -23.48 -24.40
N PRO A 25 3.54 -24.58 -24.51
CA PRO A 25 3.41 -25.73 -23.62
C PRO A 25 3.76 -25.37 -22.18
N ILE A 26 3.00 -25.94 -21.22
CA ILE A 26 3.26 -25.76 -19.78
C ILE A 26 4.51 -26.56 -19.40
N GLY A 27 5.46 -25.90 -18.69
CA GLY A 27 6.71 -26.53 -18.27
C GLY A 27 7.68 -25.57 -17.62
N ARG A 28 8.96 -25.93 -17.62
CA ARG A 28 10.06 -25.12 -17.07
C ARG A 28 11.14 -24.90 -18.12
N GLY A 29 11.76 -23.72 -18.09
CA GLY A 29 12.86 -23.37 -19.00
C GLY A 29 12.39 -22.67 -20.27
N ARG A 30 13.34 -22.46 -21.19
CA ARG A 30 13.10 -21.70 -22.42
C ARG A 30 12.12 -22.45 -23.34
N GLY A 31 11.10 -21.73 -23.81
CA GLY A 31 10.05 -22.28 -24.70
C GLY A 31 8.85 -22.89 -23.97
N TYR A 32 8.82 -22.79 -22.64
CA TYR A 32 7.70 -23.22 -21.82
C TYR A 32 7.10 -22.01 -21.07
N ARG A 33 5.82 -22.12 -20.72
CA ARG A 33 5.14 -21.16 -19.87
C ARG A 33 4.75 -21.76 -18.52
N TYR A 34 4.47 -20.91 -17.54
CA TYR A 34 3.85 -21.33 -16.30
C TYR A 34 2.37 -21.71 -16.53
N GLY A 35 1.92 -22.74 -15.85
CA GLY A 35 0.53 -23.19 -15.84
C GLY A 35 0.33 -24.33 -14.86
N LEU A 36 -0.92 -24.63 -14.53
CA LEU A 36 -1.25 -25.75 -13.65
C LEU A 36 -1.22 -27.06 -14.47
N PRO A 37 -0.68 -28.17 -13.92
CA PRO A 37 -0.48 -29.40 -14.67
C PRO A 37 -1.77 -30.15 -15.03
N ASN A 38 -2.88 -29.84 -14.34
CA ASN A 38 -4.18 -30.46 -14.55
C ASN A 38 -5.30 -29.54 -14.03
N GLN A 39 -6.56 -30.01 -14.07
CA GLN A 39 -7.75 -29.25 -13.65
C GLN A 39 -8.20 -29.53 -12.21
N GLU A 40 -7.36 -30.15 -11.39
CA GLU A 40 -7.72 -30.55 -10.01
C GLU A 40 -7.51 -29.47 -8.95
N TYR A 41 -7.28 -28.21 -9.35
CA TYR A 41 -7.00 -27.07 -8.45
C TYR A 41 -8.23 -26.21 -8.16
N TYR A 42 -9.42 -26.78 -8.24
CA TYR A 42 -10.68 -26.13 -7.86
C TYR A 42 -11.00 -26.34 -6.38
N PHE A 43 -11.96 -25.56 -5.87
CA PHE A 43 -12.39 -25.66 -4.49
C PHE A 43 -13.31 -26.87 -4.31
N LYS A 44 -12.72 -28.00 -3.93
CA LYS A 44 -13.41 -29.29 -3.81
C LYS A 44 -14.42 -29.28 -2.67
N SER A 45 -15.54 -29.99 -2.86
CA SER A 45 -16.52 -30.24 -1.81
C SER A 45 -15.97 -31.13 -0.70
N GLN A 46 -16.62 -31.11 0.46
CA GLN A 46 -16.25 -32.01 1.58
C GLN A 46 -16.31 -33.49 1.19
N GLU A 47 -17.30 -33.87 0.36
CA GLU A 47 -17.46 -35.26 -0.10
C GLU A 47 -16.32 -35.67 -1.04
N GLU A 48 -15.87 -34.80 -1.91
CA GLU A 48 -14.73 -35.05 -2.77
C GLU A 48 -13.43 -35.15 -1.95
N MET A 49 -13.25 -34.26 -0.98
CA MET A 49 -12.07 -34.31 -0.08
C MET A 49 -12.04 -35.61 0.77
N LYS A 50 -13.18 -36.05 1.32
CA LYS A 50 -13.29 -37.33 2.05
C LYS A 50 -12.92 -38.52 1.16
N LYS A 51 -13.32 -38.50 -0.13
CA LYS A 51 -12.94 -39.56 -1.08
C LYS A 51 -11.46 -39.56 -1.40
N LEU A 52 -10.87 -38.38 -1.57
CA LEU A 52 -9.43 -38.24 -1.85
C LEU A 52 -8.54 -38.72 -0.71
N PHE A 53 -9.00 -38.60 0.53
CA PHE A 53 -8.28 -39.02 1.74
C PHE A 53 -8.91 -40.26 2.40
N ALA A 54 -9.57 -41.12 1.60
CA ALA A 54 -10.23 -42.33 2.13
C ALA A 54 -9.22 -43.32 2.73
N ASP A 55 -7.97 -43.31 2.30
CA ASP A 55 -6.85 -44.11 2.83
C ASP A 55 -6.21 -43.48 4.10
N LEU A 56 -6.51 -42.21 4.40
CA LEU A 56 -5.99 -41.49 5.57
C LEU A 56 -7.09 -40.64 6.20
N PRO A 57 -8.17 -41.26 6.76
CA PRO A 57 -9.33 -40.54 7.30
C PRO A 57 -8.98 -39.61 8.47
N GLU A 58 -7.91 -39.90 9.22
CA GLU A 58 -7.43 -39.07 10.33
C GLU A 58 -7.04 -37.65 9.85
N ALA A 59 -6.57 -37.51 8.61
CA ALA A 59 -6.24 -36.18 8.04
C ALA A 59 -7.49 -35.28 7.96
N ILE A 60 -8.66 -35.85 7.69
CA ILE A 60 -9.93 -35.12 7.67
C ILE A 60 -10.46 -34.88 9.10
N ILE A 61 -10.34 -35.88 9.99
CA ILE A 61 -10.82 -35.79 11.36
C ILE A 61 -10.03 -34.71 12.15
N ASN A 62 -8.72 -34.66 11.95
CA ASN A 62 -7.84 -33.72 12.66
C ASN A 62 -8.06 -32.25 12.22
N ILE A 63 -8.79 -31.98 11.14
CA ILE A 63 -9.19 -30.62 10.79
C ILE A 63 -10.02 -29.99 11.92
N GLN A 64 -10.86 -30.79 12.60
CA GLN A 64 -11.67 -30.30 13.72
C GLN A 64 -10.80 -29.78 14.87
N GLU A 65 -9.69 -30.41 15.17
CA GLU A 65 -8.74 -29.92 16.18
C GLU A 65 -8.19 -28.52 15.87
N ILE A 66 -7.96 -28.24 14.58
CA ILE A 66 -7.51 -26.91 14.15
C ILE A 66 -8.64 -25.90 14.26
N VAL A 67 -9.86 -26.27 13.83
CA VAL A 67 -11.04 -25.42 13.92
C VAL A 67 -11.36 -25.04 15.37
N ASP A 68 -11.24 -26.00 16.29
CA ASP A 68 -11.53 -25.80 17.71
C ASP A 68 -10.50 -24.86 18.41
N LYS A 69 -9.32 -24.68 17.82
CA LYS A 69 -8.30 -23.72 18.29
C LYS A 69 -8.55 -22.28 17.79
N VAL A 70 -9.44 -22.10 16.84
CA VAL A 70 -9.74 -20.77 16.27
C VAL A 70 -10.83 -20.12 17.11
N GLU A 71 -10.47 -19.08 17.83
CA GLU A 71 -11.43 -18.24 18.54
C GLU A 71 -12.10 -17.27 17.56
N GLY A 72 -13.42 -17.08 17.73
CA GLY A 72 -14.16 -16.08 16.96
C GLY A 72 -13.71 -14.67 17.35
N TYR A 73 -13.21 -13.91 16.38
CA TYR A 73 -12.82 -12.51 16.59
C TYR A 73 -13.30 -11.64 15.42
N SER A 74 -13.49 -10.36 15.70
CA SER A 74 -13.83 -9.39 14.68
C SER A 74 -12.56 -8.82 14.05
N LEU A 75 -12.52 -8.77 12.72
CA LEU A 75 -11.48 -8.06 11.97
C LEU A 75 -11.81 -6.57 11.81
N TYR A 76 -13.06 -6.18 12.09
CA TYR A 76 -13.48 -4.78 12.05
C TYR A 76 -12.99 -4.07 13.30
N ARG A 77 -12.15 -3.09 13.10
CA ARG A 77 -11.67 -2.15 14.12
C ARG A 77 -11.34 -0.82 13.47
N ASP A 78 -11.33 0.22 14.27
CA ASP A 78 -10.89 1.53 13.83
C ASP A 78 -9.43 1.50 13.37
N VAL A 79 -9.11 2.36 12.41
CA VAL A 79 -7.74 2.52 11.93
C VAL A 79 -6.89 3.08 13.06
N LEU A 80 -5.88 2.31 13.48
CA LEU A 80 -4.92 2.73 14.50
C LEU A 80 -3.72 3.38 13.81
N LEU A 81 -3.79 4.70 13.65
CA LEU A 81 -2.63 5.49 13.23
C LEU A 81 -1.91 6.00 14.48
N PRO A 82 -0.59 5.87 14.55
CA PRO A 82 0.17 6.50 15.62
C PRO A 82 0.04 8.02 15.53
N LYS A 83 -0.18 8.68 16.67
CA LYS A 83 -0.24 10.15 16.75
C LYS A 83 1.19 10.68 16.73
N PHE A 84 1.44 11.67 15.87
CA PHE A 84 2.70 12.38 15.84
C PHE A 84 2.67 13.55 16.85
N GLU A 85 3.72 13.73 17.64
CA GLU A 85 3.86 14.86 18.53
C GLU A 85 4.31 16.09 17.74
N ILE A 86 3.40 17.08 17.61
CA ILE A 86 3.67 18.33 16.92
C ILE A 86 4.11 19.41 17.93
N PRO A 87 4.90 20.43 17.49
CA PRO A 87 5.23 21.56 18.35
C PRO A 87 3.99 22.33 18.82
N ASP A 88 4.05 22.86 20.04
CA ASP A 88 2.93 23.56 20.71
C ASP A 88 2.30 24.66 19.86
N GLU A 89 3.10 25.41 19.08
CA GLU A 89 2.65 26.49 18.20
C GLU A 89 1.70 26.02 17.06
N PHE A 90 1.71 24.73 16.73
CA PHE A 90 0.82 24.14 15.73
C PHE A 90 -0.37 23.42 16.35
N MET A 91 -0.40 23.25 17.67
CA MET A 91 -1.51 22.58 18.35
C MET A 91 -2.83 23.31 18.12
N VAL A 92 -3.89 22.55 17.96
CA VAL A 92 -5.26 23.02 17.79
C VAL A 92 -6.09 22.39 18.92
N PRO A 93 -6.59 23.15 19.90
CA PRO A 93 -7.31 22.61 21.05
C PRO A 93 -8.50 21.73 20.67
N GLU A 94 -9.20 22.07 19.59
CA GLU A 94 -10.35 21.32 19.09
C GLU A 94 -10.00 19.89 18.63
N ASP A 95 -8.71 19.63 18.30
CA ASP A 95 -8.25 18.29 17.91
C ASP A 95 -8.23 17.33 19.11
N GLU A 96 -8.11 17.83 20.34
CA GLU A 96 -8.21 17.02 21.56
C GLU A 96 -9.66 16.62 21.85
N GLU A 97 -10.61 17.47 21.47
CA GLU A 97 -12.04 17.29 21.74
C GLU A 97 -12.69 16.32 20.73
N ASP A 98 -12.34 16.45 19.44
CA ASP A 98 -13.00 15.73 18.35
C ASP A 98 -12.11 14.68 17.64
N GLY A 99 -10.86 14.52 18.07
CA GLY A 99 -9.90 13.62 17.46
C GLY A 99 -9.42 14.06 16.06
N GLY A 100 -9.54 15.36 15.78
CA GLY A 100 -9.10 15.95 14.51
C GLY A 100 -7.58 15.95 14.34
N VAL A 101 -7.14 16.28 13.12
CA VAL A 101 -5.72 16.33 12.73
C VAL A 101 -5.33 17.69 12.12
N ARG A 102 -6.00 18.76 12.57
CA ARG A 102 -5.80 20.14 12.06
C ARG A 102 -4.39 20.64 12.38
N GLY A 103 -3.90 20.34 13.58
CA GLY A 103 -2.56 20.68 14.02
C GLY A 103 -1.50 19.97 13.18
N GLU A 104 -1.63 18.66 12.98
CA GLU A 104 -0.74 17.88 12.10
C GLU A 104 -0.74 18.41 10.66
N ASN A 105 -1.91 18.78 10.12
CA ASN A 105 -2.02 19.39 8.79
C ASN A 105 -1.29 20.75 8.69
N LYS A 106 -1.42 21.62 9.71
CA LYS A 106 -0.70 22.90 9.76
C LYS A 106 0.81 22.67 9.79
N TYR A 107 1.27 21.75 10.63
CA TYR A 107 2.69 21.44 10.75
C TYR A 107 3.26 20.80 9.49
N LEU A 108 2.54 19.86 8.90
CA LEU A 108 2.91 19.25 7.61
C LEU A 108 3.05 20.29 6.51
N ARG A 109 2.07 21.22 6.40
CA ARG A 109 2.13 22.33 5.45
C ARG A 109 3.36 23.21 5.68
N HIS A 110 3.63 23.57 6.93
CA HIS A 110 4.79 24.37 7.30
C HIS A 110 6.11 23.70 6.83
N LEU A 111 6.34 22.44 7.19
CA LEU A 111 7.52 21.69 6.78
C LEU A 111 7.63 21.54 5.26
N THR A 112 6.50 21.32 4.60
CA THR A 112 6.44 21.22 3.13
C THR A 112 6.88 22.52 2.49
N MET A 113 6.40 23.67 2.93
CA MET A 113 6.75 24.98 2.35
C MET A 113 8.21 25.35 2.61
N GLU A 114 8.75 25.05 3.80
CA GLU A 114 10.18 25.18 4.05
C GLU A 114 11.03 24.28 3.15
N GLY A 115 10.60 23.03 2.98
CA GLY A 115 11.23 22.08 2.09
C GLY A 115 11.16 22.52 0.63
N ALA A 116 10.03 23.06 0.20
CA ALA A 116 9.85 23.59 -1.16
C ALA A 116 10.85 24.73 -1.46
N LYS A 117 11.02 25.66 -0.52
CA LYS A 117 12.04 26.74 -0.66
C LYS A 117 13.44 26.17 -0.79
N ARG A 118 13.76 25.13 -0.04
CA ARG A 118 15.11 24.47 -0.14
C ARG A 118 15.31 23.72 -1.44
N ARG A 119 14.25 23.06 -1.97
CA ARG A 119 14.34 22.16 -3.14
C ARG A 119 14.19 22.88 -4.46
N TYR A 120 13.25 23.84 -4.56
CA TYR A 120 12.93 24.56 -5.78
C TYR A 120 13.53 25.95 -5.82
N GLY A 121 13.89 26.54 -4.66
CA GLY A 121 14.34 27.95 -4.57
C GLY A 121 13.15 28.87 -4.74
N GLU A 122 12.75 29.14 -5.96
CA GLU A 122 11.54 29.92 -6.32
C GLU A 122 10.34 28.97 -6.43
N ILE A 123 9.27 29.30 -5.74
CA ILE A 123 8.00 28.54 -5.79
C ILE A 123 7.11 29.23 -6.82
N THR A 124 7.04 28.65 -8.02
CA THR A 124 6.13 29.13 -9.06
C THR A 124 4.68 28.83 -8.73
N GLU A 125 3.73 29.46 -9.42
CA GLU A 125 2.30 29.22 -9.25
C GLU A 125 1.96 27.73 -9.45
N SER A 126 2.51 27.09 -10.49
CA SER A 126 2.28 25.67 -10.75
C SER A 126 2.82 24.73 -9.66
N ILE A 127 3.96 25.07 -9.03
CA ILE A 127 4.49 24.31 -7.89
C ILE A 127 3.56 24.51 -6.68
N GLN A 128 3.11 25.73 -6.43
CA GLN A 128 2.20 26.03 -5.34
C GLN A 128 0.88 25.27 -5.50
N GLU A 129 0.26 25.30 -6.66
CA GLU A 129 -0.98 24.58 -6.98
C GLU A 129 -0.82 23.07 -6.75
N ARG A 130 0.30 22.49 -7.20
CA ARG A 130 0.59 21.07 -6.98
C ARG A 130 0.73 20.73 -5.50
N LEU A 131 1.44 21.52 -4.73
CA LEU A 131 1.61 21.31 -3.27
C LEU A 131 0.29 21.47 -2.54
N ASP A 132 -0.52 22.46 -2.89
CA ASP A 132 -1.83 22.69 -2.27
C ASP A 132 -2.80 21.53 -2.57
N PHE A 133 -2.81 21.02 -3.80
CA PHE A 133 -3.59 19.85 -4.19
C PHE A 133 -3.18 18.59 -3.39
N GLU A 134 -1.88 18.31 -3.30
CA GLU A 134 -1.37 17.16 -2.56
C GLU A 134 -1.67 17.26 -1.07
N LEU A 135 -1.41 18.41 -0.44
CA LEU A 135 -1.69 18.65 0.99
C LEU A 135 -3.18 18.51 1.31
N MET A 136 -4.06 19.02 0.43
CA MET A 136 -5.50 18.84 0.57
C MET A 136 -5.89 17.37 0.51
N THR A 137 -5.34 16.63 -0.45
CA THR A 137 -5.63 15.20 -0.61
C THR A 137 -5.14 14.38 0.58
N ILE A 138 -3.93 14.66 1.09
CA ILE A 138 -3.36 14.03 2.29
C ILE A 138 -4.24 14.31 3.52
N SER A 139 -4.68 15.55 3.68
CA SER A 139 -5.59 15.96 4.77
C SER A 139 -6.92 15.20 4.70
N ASN A 140 -7.57 15.19 3.54
CA ASN A 140 -8.86 14.53 3.34
C ASN A 140 -8.78 13.00 3.52
N SER A 141 -7.61 12.42 3.27
CA SER A 141 -7.36 10.99 3.46
C SER A 141 -6.97 10.62 4.91
N GLY A 142 -6.78 11.60 5.80
CA GLY A 142 -6.43 11.38 7.21
C GLY A 142 -4.99 10.93 7.45
N TYR A 143 -4.06 11.21 6.53
CA TYR A 143 -2.67 10.74 6.61
C TYR A 143 -1.59 11.82 6.92
N PRO A 144 -1.88 13.02 7.46
CA PRO A 144 -0.81 13.99 7.75
C PRO A 144 0.21 13.44 8.74
N GLY A 145 -0.24 12.78 9.82
CA GLY A 145 0.64 12.18 10.82
C GLY A 145 1.56 11.10 10.24
N TYR A 146 1.10 10.32 9.28
CA TYR A 146 1.94 9.33 8.59
C TYR A 146 3.12 10.00 7.85
N PHE A 147 2.88 11.08 7.13
CA PHE A 147 3.95 11.84 6.46
C PHE A 147 4.94 12.43 7.46
N LEU A 148 4.45 12.97 8.57
CA LEU A 148 5.29 13.53 9.64
C LEU A 148 6.19 12.46 10.26
N ILE A 149 5.64 11.29 10.60
CA ILE A 149 6.39 10.16 11.15
C ILE A 149 7.48 9.69 10.17
N VAL A 150 7.13 9.52 8.88
CA VAL A 150 8.09 9.05 7.86
C VAL A 150 9.20 10.08 7.65
N GLN A 151 8.85 11.37 7.63
CA GLN A 151 9.84 12.46 7.52
C GLN A 151 10.78 12.46 8.72
N ASP A 152 10.25 12.31 9.94
CA ASP A 152 11.01 12.39 11.18
C ASP A 152 12.05 11.27 11.27
N PHE A 153 11.67 10.01 11.11
CA PHE A 153 12.65 8.93 11.19
C PHE A 153 13.66 8.93 10.04
N ILE A 154 13.32 9.45 8.85
CA ILE A 154 14.28 9.64 7.75
C ILE A 154 15.25 10.77 8.09
N ALA A 155 14.77 11.86 8.66
CA ALA A 155 15.60 12.98 9.09
C ALA A 155 16.56 12.54 10.20
N GLU A 156 16.08 11.75 11.16
CA GLU A 156 16.92 11.23 12.25
C GLU A 156 17.97 10.24 11.74
N ALA A 157 17.61 9.33 10.84
CA ALA A 157 18.56 8.43 10.22
C ALA A 157 19.73 9.19 9.55
N ARG A 158 19.43 10.28 8.83
CA ARG A 158 20.45 11.13 8.21
C ARG A 158 21.33 11.85 9.22
N LYS A 159 20.78 12.33 10.36
CA LYS A 159 21.55 12.92 11.46
C LYS A 159 22.52 11.91 12.08
N MET A 160 22.13 10.64 12.12
CA MET A 160 22.94 9.53 12.62
C MET A 160 23.96 9.01 11.56
N ASP A 161 24.12 9.70 10.43
CA ASP A 161 24.95 9.30 9.29
C ASP A 161 24.58 7.94 8.69
N VAL A 162 23.30 7.56 8.82
CA VAL A 162 22.75 6.36 8.18
C VAL A 162 22.29 6.71 6.76
N SER A 163 22.79 5.96 5.78
CA SER A 163 22.42 6.14 4.37
C SER A 163 20.93 5.82 4.15
N VAL A 164 20.23 6.79 3.55
CA VAL A 164 18.80 6.64 3.18
C VAL A 164 18.68 6.67 1.66
N GLY A 165 18.04 5.67 1.09
CA GLY A 165 17.80 5.59 -0.35
C GLY A 165 16.89 6.72 -0.88
N PRO A 166 16.85 6.93 -2.22
CA PRO A 166 16.11 8.05 -2.84
C PRO A 166 14.59 7.94 -2.74
N GLY A 167 14.08 6.87 -2.15
CA GLY A 167 12.67 6.50 -2.14
C GLY A 167 12.38 5.29 -3.03
N ARG A 168 11.20 4.69 -2.85
CA ARG A 168 10.75 3.54 -3.64
C ARG A 168 9.26 3.62 -3.93
N GLY A 169 8.84 2.87 -4.97
CA GLY A 169 7.44 2.75 -5.34
C GLY A 169 6.83 4.07 -5.81
N SER A 170 5.56 4.23 -5.58
CA SER A 170 4.76 5.37 -6.05
C SER A 170 5.00 6.67 -5.27
N ALA A 171 5.63 6.63 -4.09
CA ALA A 171 5.92 7.83 -3.28
C ALA A 171 6.78 8.87 -4.03
N ALA A 172 7.55 8.43 -5.04
CA ALA A 172 8.28 9.32 -5.94
C ALA A 172 7.36 10.28 -6.72
N GLY A 173 6.05 10.00 -6.84
CA GLY A 173 5.06 10.88 -7.46
C GLY A 173 4.60 12.03 -6.58
N SER A 174 5.01 12.12 -5.31
CA SER A 174 4.58 13.18 -4.38
C SER A 174 5.60 14.30 -4.27
N ALA A 175 5.18 15.52 -4.59
CA ALA A 175 5.95 16.74 -4.38
C ALA A 175 6.07 17.09 -2.90
N VAL A 176 5.05 16.79 -2.09
CA VAL A 176 5.11 16.92 -0.63
C VAL A 176 6.20 16.01 -0.07
N ALA A 177 6.21 14.72 -0.46
CA ALA A 177 7.25 13.78 -0.02
C ALA A 177 8.67 14.21 -0.46
N TYR A 178 8.80 14.79 -1.65
CA TYR A 178 10.06 15.38 -2.12
C TYR A 178 10.49 16.57 -1.26
N CYS A 179 9.60 17.51 -0.99
CA CYS A 179 9.88 18.69 -0.15
C CYS A 179 10.27 18.30 1.28
N LEU A 180 9.62 17.29 1.85
CA LEU A 180 9.91 16.76 3.18
C LEU A 180 11.23 15.96 3.23
N GLY A 181 11.85 15.67 2.09
CA GLY A 181 13.06 14.85 2.03
C GLY A 181 12.80 13.34 2.20
N ILE A 182 11.55 12.91 2.12
CA ILE A 182 11.18 11.49 2.12
C ILE A 182 11.69 10.83 0.84
N THR A 183 11.58 11.53 -0.30
CA THR A 183 12.14 11.10 -1.58
C THR A 183 13.17 12.11 -2.10
N ASN A 184 14.05 11.65 -3.00
CA ASN A 184 15.03 12.48 -3.70
C ASN A 184 14.74 12.63 -5.19
N ILE A 185 13.56 12.17 -5.64
CA ILE A 185 13.11 12.27 -7.03
C ILE A 185 12.11 13.41 -7.09
N ASP A 186 12.38 14.39 -7.97
CA ASP A 186 11.49 15.52 -8.21
C ASP A 186 10.33 15.11 -9.14
N PRO A 187 9.10 14.99 -8.62
CA PRO A 187 7.98 14.52 -9.43
C PRO A 187 7.55 15.53 -10.49
N ILE A 188 7.79 16.83 -10.30
CA ILE A 188 7.44 17.86 -11.27
C ILE A 188 8.40 17.79 -12.46
N LYS A 189 9.70 17.67 -12.18
CA LYS A 189 10.73 17.54 -13.24
C LYS A 189 10.52 16.31 -14.12
N TYR A 190 10.03 15.20 -13.56
CA TYR A 190 9.83 13.94 -14.26
C TYR A 190 8.37 13.65 -14.64
N ASP A 191 7.49 14.63 -14.50
CA ASP A 191 6.05 14.52 -14.80
C ASP A 191 5.39 13.28 -14.18
N LEU A 192 5.65 13.05 -12.89
CA LEU A 192 5.11 11.92 -12.13
C LEU A 192 3.76 12.28 -11.51
N LEU A 193 2.80 11.36 -11.64
CA LEU A 193 1.44 11.54 -11.15
C LEU A 193 1.35 11.19 -9.65
N PHE A 194 0.80 12.13 -8.87
CA PHE A 194 0.53 11.93 -7.43
C PHE A 194 -0.55 10.88 -7.18
N GLU A 195 -1.53 10.77 -8.05
CA GLU A 195 -2.66 9.84 -7.95
C GLU A 195 -2.22 8.37 -8.01
N ARG A 196 -1.01 8.09 -8.50
CA ARG A 196 -0.40 6.76 -8.41
C ARG A 196 0.05 6.41 -6.99
N PHE A 197 0.31 7.43 -6.17
CA PHE A 197 0.71 7.27 -4.77
C PHE A 197 -0.51 7.36 -3.84
N LEU A 198 -1.28 8.44 -3.92
CA LEU A 198 -2.49 8.65 -3.14
C LEU A 198 -3.61 9.11 -4.07
N ASN A 199 -4.59 8.24 -4.31
CA ASN A 199 -5.71 8.55 -5.18
C ASN A 199 -6.90 8.99 -4.31
N PRO A 200 -7.42 10.22 -4.48
CA PRO A 200 -8.57 10.71 -3.74
C PRO A 200 -9.85 9.88 -3.97
N ASP A 201 -9.96 9.21 -5.12
CA ASP A 201 -11.10 8.35 -5.46
C ASP A 201 -11.01 6.94 -4.86
N ARG A 202 -9.84 6.55 -4.37
CA ARG A 202 -9.64 5.28 -3.65
C ARG A 202 -9.84 5.52 -2.17
N VAL A 203 -11.09 5.55 -1.75
CA VAL A 203 -11.41 5.42 -0.32
C VAL A 203 -10.97 4.03 0.09
N SER A 204 -10.02 3.92 1.02
CA SER A 204 -9.67 2.65 1.64
C SER A 204 -10.91 2.10 2.33
N MET A 205 -11.40 0.97 1.83
CA MET A 205 -12.39 0.17 2.54
C MET A 205 -11.76 -0.49 3.76
#